data_bcfc5b12629b79fad1a7ac5a0a3c37e2
#
_entry.id   bcfc5b12629b79fad1a7ac5a0a3c37e2
#
_cell.length_a   1.000
_cell.length_b   1.000
_cell.length_c   1.000
_cell.angle_alpha   90.00
_cell.angle_beta   90.00
_cell.angle_gamma   90.00
#
_symmetry.space_group_name_H-M   'P 1'
#
loop_
_entity.id
_entity.type
_entity.pdbx_description
1 polymer ?
#
loop_
_entity_poly.entity_id
_entity_poly.type
_entity_poly.pdbx_seq_one_letter_code
_entity_poly.pdbx_strand_id
1 'polypeptide(L)'
;MNKKAILGLMLALVLPFAGYFMVKYYSQQAVHMPGRYFTPDSVVVAEKNGKTVTDTIWHKVKNIQFTNQLGKKVSLDDLKGRILVIDFFFTRCPTICPGLARSMKRLQDSFLKNDSIVQFISVSIDPEHDSVPQLRKFADRYNANHDTWWFVTGDKKEIYDFALNEMKAGLADTKVL
;
A
#
# COMPACT_ATOMS: atom_id res chain seq x y z
N MET A 1 -2.09 -38.04 47.44
CA MET A 1 -1.42 -37.19 46.44
C MET A 1 -0.67 -36.07 47.15
N ASN A 2 0.62 -35.93 46.97
CA ASN A 2 1.45 -34.94 47.72
C ASN A 2 1.01 -33.52 47.34
N LYS A 3 0.76 -32.62 48.31
CA LYS A 3 0.39 -31.22 48.07
C LYS A 3 1.34 -30.51 47.09
N LYS A 4 2.64 -30.86 47.11
CA LYS A 4 3.66 -30.34 46.18
C LYS A 4 3.45 -30.83 44.72
N ALA A 5 2.97 -32.07 44.54
CA ALA A 5 2.70 -32.63 43.21
C ALA A 5 1.44 -31.96 42.59
N ILE A 6 0.44 -31.68 43.39
CA ILE A 6 -0.78 -30.96 42.94
C ILE A 6 -0.42 -29.52 42.52
N LEU A 7 0.42 -28.85 43.32
CA LEU A 7 0.86 -27.50 43.04
C LEU A 7 1.68 -27.45 41.72
N GLY A 8 2.58 -28.42 41.50
CA GLY A 8 3.35 -28.51 40.24
C GLY A 8 2.47 -28.76 39.04
N LEU A 9 1.47 -29.61 39.14
CA LEU A 9 0.51 -29.88 38.07
C LEU A 9 -0.34 -28.65 37.74
N MET A 10 -0.79 -27.92 38.76
CA MET A 10 -1.54 -26.67 38.58
C MET A 10 -0.69 -25.58 37.90
N LEU A 11 0.58 -25.44 38.34
CA LEU A 11 1.49 -24.48 37.72
C LEU A 11 1.78 -24.81 36.25
N ALA A 12 1.97 -26.10 35.94
CA ALA A 12 2.22 -26.57 34.57
C ALA A 12 1.03 -26.32 33.62
N LEU A 13 -0.20 -26.31 34.15
CA LEU A 13 -1.38 -26.00 33.37
C LEU A 13 -1.66 -24.48 33.29
N VAL A 14 -1.46 -23.73 34.34
CA VAL A 14 -1.80 -22.30 34.41
C VAL A 14 -0.80 -21.45 33.62
N LEU A 15 0.51 -21.79 33.66
CA LEU A 15 1.53 -20.99 32.97
C LEU A 15 1.32 -20.87 31.44
N PRO A 16 1.06 -21.95 30.68
CA PRO A 16 0.83 -21.82 29.25
C PRO A 16 -0.46 -21.05 28.93
N PHE A 17 -1.52 -21.21 29.75
CA PHE A 17 -2.74 -20.41 29.57
C PHE A 17 -2.51 -18.92 29.86
N ALA A 18 -1.81 -18.60 30.95
CA ALA A 18 -1.47 -17.22 31.27
C ALA A 18 -0.58 -16.60 30.18
N GLY A 19 0.40 -17.34 29.68
CA GLY A 19 1.25 -16.93 28.55
C GLY A 19 0.44 -16.68 27.26
N TYR A 20 -0.48 -17.57 26.93
CA TYR A 20 -1.37 -17.40 25.77
C TYR A 20 -2.24 -16.13 25.88
N PHE A 21 -2.88 -15.93 27.04
CA PHE A 21 -3.71 -14.74 27.24
C PHE A 21 -2.89 -13.45 27.26
N MET A 22 -1.69 -13.49 27.82
CA MET A 22 -0.77 -12.34 27.83
C MET A 22 -0.35 -11.97 26.39
N VAL A 23 0.09 -12.95 25.59
CA VAL A 23 0.45 -12.71 24.19
C VAL A 23 -0.75 -12.23 23.40
N LYS A 24 -1.93 -12.83 23.57
CA LYS A 24 -3.15 -12.39 22.90
C LYS A 24 -3.52 -10.96 23.24
N TYR A 25 -3.45 -10.59 24.52
CA TYR A 25 -3.76 -9.23 25.00
C TYR A 25 -2.79 -8.19 24.42
N TYR A 26 -1.48 -8.44 24.52
CA TYR A 26 -0.47 -7.50 23.96
C TYR A 26 -0.47 -7.47 22.43
N SER A 27 -0.73 -8.60 21.77
CA SER A 27 -0.83 -8.65 20.31
C SER A 27 -2.01 -7.83 19.79
N GLN A 28 -3.13 -7.82 20.48
CA GLN A 28 -4.29 -6.99 20.08
C GLN A 28 -4.05 -5.49 20.29
N GLN A 29 -3.19 -5.11 21.22
CA GLN A 29 -2.82 -3.71 21.46
C GLN A 29 -1.65 -3.23 20.59
N ALA A 30 -0.77 -4.14 20.15
CA ALA A 30 0.41 -3.79 19.38
C ALA A 30 0.12 -3.47 17.91
N VAL A 31 -0.98 -3.99 17.35
CA VAL A 31 -1.39 -3.72 15.96
C VAL A 31 -2.51 -2.68 15.94
N HIS A 32 -2.14 -1.42 16.10
CA HIS A 32 -3.06 -0.33 15.79
C HIS A 32 -3.04 -0.14 14.28
N MET A 33 -4.03 -0.71 13.61
CA MET A 33 -4.22 -0.38 12.19
C MET A 33 -4.63 1.09 12.10
N PRO A 34 -3.90 1.92 11.35
CA PRO A 34 -4.32 3.29 11.12
C PRO A 34 -5.74 3.28 10.54
N GLY A 35 -6.57 4.20 10.99
CA GLY A 35 -7.91 4.39 10.44
C GLY A 35 -7.85 4.61 8.92
N ARG A 36 -8.94 4.37 8.21
CA ARG A 36 -9.01 4.62 6.78
C ARG A 36 -8.78 6.11 6.50
N TYR A 37 -7.86 6.39 5.60
CA TYR A 37 -7.50 7.76 5.22
C TYR A 37 -8.62 8.44 4.43
N PHE A 38 -9.36 7.67 3.62
CA PHE A 38 -10.45 8.20 2.81
C PHE A 38 -11.73 8.34 3.63
N THR A 39 -12.39 9.49 3.47
CA THR A 39 -13.76 9.69 3.94
C THR A 39 -14.72 8.86 3.08
N PRO A 40 -15.83 8.38 3.65
CA PRO A 40 -16.84 7.69 2.87
C PRO A 40 -17.45 8.65 1.82
N ASP A 41 -17.68 8.16 0.61
CA ASP A 41 -18.35 8.92 -0.44
C ASP A 41 -19.83 9.12 -0.10
N SER A 42 -20.45 8.13 0.52
CA SER A 42 -21.81 8.22 1.03
C SER A 42 -22.08 7.21 2.14
N VAL A 43 -23.07 7.52 2.95
CA VAL A 43 -23.60 6.62 3.97
C VAL A 43 -25.04 6.30 3.60
N VAL A 44 -25.32 5.04 3.29
CA VAL A 44 -26.66 4.55 2.98
C VAL A 44 -27.26 3.92 4.23
N VAL A 45 -28.38 4.49 4.66
CA VAL A 45 -29.15 3.91 5.78
C VAL A 45 -30.26 3.03 5.18
N ALA A 46 -30.15 1.74 5.38
CA ALA A 46 -31.13 0.76 4.93
C ALA A 46 -31.79 0.08 6.13
N GLU A 47 -33.09 -0.10 6.06
CA GLU A 47 -33.81 -0.89 7.05
C GLU A 47 -33.85 -2.34 6.62
N LYS A 48 -33.23 -3.24 7.39
CA LYS A 48 -33.21 -4.67 7.14
C LYS A 48 -33.71 -5.41 8.37
N ASN A 49 -34.82 -6.14 8.23
CA ASN A 49 -35.46 -6.90 9.31
C ASN A 49 -35.82 -6.06 10.55
N GLY A 50 -36.35 -4.83 10.34
CA GLY A 50 -36.74 -3.94 11.42
C GLY A 50 -35.56 -3.34 12.22
N LYS A 51 -34.33 -3.46 11.68
CA LYS A 51 -33.15 -2.82 12.24
C LYS A 51 -32.54 -1.88 11.22
N THR A 52 -32.21 -0.69 11.66
CA THR A 52 -31.47 0.29 10.84
C THR A 52 -30.04 -0.21 10.65
N VAL A 53 -29.68 -0.58 9.43
CA VAL A 53 -28.31 -0.96 9.06
C VAL A 53 -27.71 0.20 8.29
N THR A 54 -26.63 0.74 8.80
CA THR A 54 -25.86 1.78 8.13
C THR A 54 -24.76 1.12 7.29
N ASP A 55 -24.87 1.23 5.98
CA ASP A 55 -23.83 0.78 5.05
C ASP A 55 -23.03 1.99 4.56
N THR A 56 -21.72 1.84 4.52
CA THR A 56 -20.80 2.91 4.16
C THR A 56 -20.17 2.62 2.81
N ILE A 57 -20.46 3.46 1.84
CA ILE A 57 -19.85 3.38 0.50
C ILE A 57 -18.51 4.12 0.56
N TRP A 58 -17.43 3.36 0.44
CA TRP A 58 -16.08 3.90 0.45
C TRP A 58 -15.66 4.34 -0.95
N HIS A 59 -14.82 5.39 -0.99
CA HIS A 59 -14.21 5.86 -2.23
C HIS A 59 -13.52 4.71 -2.97
N LYS A 60 -13.86 4.55 -4.24
CA LYS A 60 -13.25 3.57 -5.13
C LYS A 60 -12.43 4.31 -6.17
N VAL A 61 -11.13 4.10 -6.12
CA VAL A 61 -10.18 4.70 -7.07
C VAL A 61 -10.55 4.31 -8.50
N LYS A 62 -10.66 5.30 -9.38
CA LYS A 62 -10.95 5.08 -10.80
C LYS A 62 -9.78 4.39 -11.48
N ASN A 63 -10.13 3.58 -12.50
CA ASN A 63 -9.11 2.97 -13.35
C ASN A 63 -8.40 4.04 -14.17
N ILE A 64 -7.09 3.93 -14.27
CA ILE A 64 -6.23 4.80 -15.08
C ILE A 64 -5.28 3.93 -15.90
N GLN A 65 -4.97 4.37 -17.11
CA GLN A 65 -4.00 3.71 -18.00
C GLN A 65 -2.67 4.46 -17.98
N PHE A 66 -1.62 3.70 -17.87
CA PHE A 66 -0.24 4.18 -17.89
C PHE A 66 0.59 3.47 -18.97
N THR A 67 1.78 4.00 -19.22
CA THR A 67 2.84 3.29 -19.92
C THR A 67 3.96 3.00 -18.94
N ASN A 68 4.33 1.73 -18.81
CA ASN A 68 5.38 1.35 -17.85
C ASN A 68 6.79 1.52 -18.47
N GLN A 69 7.83 1.30 -17.64
CA GLN A 69 9.24 1.38 -18.02
C GLN A 69 9.68 0.38 -19.10
N LEU A 70 8.83 -0.58 -19.45
CA LEU A 70 9.05 -1.54 -20.53
C LEU A 70 8.30 -1.15 -21.82
N GLY A 71 7.63 0.02 -21.84
CA GLY A 71 6.81 0.49 -22.95
C GLY A 71 5.44 -0.18 -23.07
N LYS A 72 5.06 -1.01 -22.12
CA LYS A 72 3.75 -1.67 -22.10
C LYS A 72 2.68 -0.73 -21.57
N LYS A 73 1.50 -0.74 -22.19
CA LYS A 73 0.29 -0.15 -21.62
C LYS A 73 -0.21 -1.04 -20.48
N VAL A 74 -0.43 -0.45 -19.34
CA VAL A 74 -0.87 -1.10 -18.10
C VAL A 74 -1.96 -0.27 -17.43
N SER A 75 -2.82 -0.91 -16.65
CA SER A 75 -3.90 -0.25 -15.95
C SER A 75 -4.01 -0.78 -14.50
N LEU A 76 -4.73 -0.06 -13.63
CA LEU A 76 -5.01 -0.57 -12.29
C LEU A 76 -5.91 -1.81 -12.33
N ASP A 77 -6.75 -1.93 -13.36
CA ASP A 77 -7.63 -3.09 -13.54
C ASP A 77 -6.85 -4.39 -13.77
N ASP A 78 -5.64 -4.32 -14.36
CA ASP A 78 -4.76 -5.47 -14.55
C ASP A 78 -4.22 -6.03 -13.21
N LEU A 79 -4.38 -5.28 -12.14
CA LEU A 79 -3.84 -5.58 -10.81
C LEU A 79 -4.94 -5.90 -9.79
N LYS A 80 -6.17 -6.15 -10.25
CA LYS A 80 -7.27 -6.52 -9.35
C LYS A 80 -6.92 -7.73 -8.50
N GLY A 81 -7.21 -7.63 -7.20
CA GLY A 81 -6.91 -8.68 -6.22
C GLY A 81 -5.52 -8.60 -5.60
N ARG A 82 -4.69 -7.63 -6.01
CA ARG A 82 -3.38 -7.36 -5.40
C ARG A 82 -3.44 -6.16 -4.46
N ILE A 83 -2.52 -6.12 -3.51
CA ILE A 83 -2.24 -4.94 -2.71
C ILE A 83 -1.34 -4.03 -3.52
N LEU A 84 -1.76 -2.78 -3.74
CA LEU A 84 -0.99 -1.82 -4.49
C LEU A 84 -0.25 -0.88 -3.55
N VAL A 85 1.07 -0.79 -3.73
CA VAL A 85 1.91 0.21 -3.05
C VAL A 85 2.29 1.26 -4.09
N ILE A 86 1.72 2.45 -3.94
CA ILE A 86 1.86 3.52 -4.94
C ILE A 86 2.65 4.67 -4.34
N ASP A 87 3.64 5.17 -5.08
CA ASP A 87 4.35 6.41 -4.77
C ASP A 87 4.41 7.32 -5.99
N PHE A 88 4.66 8.61 -5.74
CA PHE A 88 4.82 9.63 -6.77
C PHE A 88 6.26 10.14 -6.74
N PHE A 89 6.87 10.25 -7.93
CA PHE A 89 8.27 10.63 -8.07
C PHE A 89 8.52 11.37 -9.40
N PHE A 90 9.74 11.81 -9.60
CA PHE A 90 10.27 12.21 -10.91
C PHE A 90 11.77 11.91 -10.97
N THR A 91 12.28 11.56 -12.17
CA THR A 91 13.64 11.01 -12.32
C THR A 91 14.75 12.01 -11.99
N ARG A 92 14.47 13.30 -12.12
CA ARG A 92 15.41 14.40 -11.88
C ARG A 92 15.43 14.91 -10.44
N CYS A 93 14.63 14.34 -9.54
CA CYS A 93 14.57 14.72 -8.13
C CYS A 93 15.91 14.44 -7.42
N PRO A 94 16.62 15.45 -6.90
CA PRO A 94 17.93 15.23 -6.28
C PRO A 94 17.85 14.85 -4.78
N THR A 95 16.69 15.04 -4.14
CA THR A 95 16.58 15.03 -2.69
C THR A 95 15.83 13.81 -2.15
N ILE A 96 14.50 13.83 -2.21
CA ILE A 96 13.66 12.82 -1.53
C ILE A 96 13.47 11.53 -2.35
N CYS A 97 13.33 11.62 -3.68
CA CYS A 97 13.03 10.47 -4.52
C CYS A 97 14.10 9.35 -4.45
N PRO A 98 15.42 9.65 -4.36
CA PRO A 98 16.40 8.60 -4.14
C PRO A 98 16.21 7.84 -2.81
N GLY A 99 15.79 8.53 -1.77
CA GLY A 99 15.46 7.92 -0.46
C GLY A 99 14.22 7.05 -0.54
N LEU A 100 13.18 7.56 -1.20
CA LEU A 100 11.92 6.86 -1.41
C LEU A 100 12.14 5.59 -2.24
N ALA A 101 12.86 5.68 -3.38
CA ALA A 101 13.16 4.52 -4.22
C ALA A 101 13.94 3.43 -3.47
N ARG A 102 14.91 3.79 -2.61
CA ARG A 102 15.60 2.80 -1.76
C ARG A 102 14.65 2.15 -0.74
N SER A 103 13.68 2.90 -0.22
CA SER A 103 12.68 2.36 0.71
C SER A 103 11.70 1.43 0.00
N MET A 104 11.26 1.79 -1.21
CA MET A 104 10.44 0.93 -2.07
C MET A 104 11.18 -0.36 -2.44
N LYS A 105 12.48 -0.27 -2.76
CA LYS A 105 13.29 -1.47 -3.04
C LYS A 105 13.38 -2.41 -1.85
N ARG A 106 13.66 -1.88 -0.65
CA ARG A 106 13.67 -2.69 0.58
C ARG A 106 12.33 -3.36 0.85
N LEU A 107 11.25 -2.62 0.60
CA LEU A 107 9.90 -3.17 0.75
C LEU A 107 9.63 -4.26 -0.29
N GLN A 108 9.98 -4.05 -1.57
CA GLN A 108 9.88 -5.07 -2.62
C GLN A 108 10.64 -6.34 -2.22
N ASP A 109 11.87 -6.21 -1.72
CA ASP A 109 12.68 -7.36 -1.29
C ASP A 109 12.05 -8.14 -0.13
N SER A 110 11.32 -7.46 0.74
CA SER A 110 10.60 -8.09 1.85
C SER A 110 9.43 -8.96 1.39
N PHE A 111 8.90 -8.70 0.19
CA PHE A 111 7.78 -9.44 -0.40
C PHE A 111 8.17 -10.43 -1.51
N LEU A 112 9.46 -10.72 -1.70
CA LEU A 112 9.94 -11.64 -2.75
C LEU A 112 9.26 -13.02 -2.75
N LYS A 113 8.84 -13.52 -1.58
CA LYS A 113 8.12 -14.80 -1.45
C LYS A 113 6.61 -14.68 -1.74
N ASN A 114 6.10 -13.46 -1.83
CA ASN A 114 4.68 -13.13 -1.98
C ASN A 114 4.48 -12.12 -3.13
N ASP A 115 5.26 -12.26 -4.19
CA ASP A 115 5.31 -11.37 -5.34
C ASP A 115 3.99 -11.29 -6.12
N SER A 116 3.15 -12.32 -6.02
CA SER A 116 1.82 -12.35 -6.62
C SER A 116 0.78 -11.53 -5.85
N ILE A 117 1.03 -11.19 -4.58
CA ILE A 117 0.06 -10.51 -3.69
C ILE A 117 0.24 -9.00 -3.74
N VAL A 118 1.48 -8.51 -3.87
CA VAL A 118 1.80 -7.09 -3.79
C VAL A 118 2.37 -6.60 -5.12
N GLN A 119 1.89 -5.46 -5.57
CA GLN A 119 2.42 -4.75 -6.74
C GLN A 119 2.86 -3.35 -6.34
N PHE A 120 4.06 -2.97 -6.74
CA PHE A 120 4.63 -1.65 -6.54
C PHE A 120 4.45 -0.80 -7.80
N ILE A 121 4.05 0.45 -7.64
CA ILE A 121 3.83 1.37 -8.76
C ILE A 121 4.39 2.73 -8.37
N SER A 122 5.45 3.16 -9.07
CA SER A 122 5.98 4.52 -8.96
C SER A 122 5.46 5.33 -10.14
N VAL A 123 4.62 6.32 -9.86
CA VAL A 123 3.98 7.18 -10.87
C VAL A 123 4.80 8.44 -11.04
N SER A 124 5.30 8.69 -12.26
CA SER A 124 5.99 9.94 -12.54
C SER A 124 5.03 11.12 -12.63
N ILE A 125 5.32 12.18 -11.88
CA ILE A 125 4.60 13.46 -11.94
C ILE A 125 5.22 14.45 -12.95
N ASP A 126 6.29 14.05 -13.64
CA ASP A 126 6.96 14.86 -14.70
C ASP A 126 7.01 14.09 -16.02
N PRO A 127 5.86 13.69 -16.61
CA PRO A 127 5.82 12.84 -17.80
C PRO A 127 6.46 13.48 -19.05
N GLU A 128 6.61 14.80 -19.06
CA GLU A 128 7.25 15.52 -20.16
C GLU A 128 8.77 15.22 -20.26
N HIS A 129 9.41 14.93 -19.13
CA HIS A 129 10.82 14.59 -19.06
C HIS A 129 11.06 13.09 -18.80
N ASP A 130 10.14 12.43 -18.14
CA ASP A 130 10.28 11.03 -17.73
C ASP A 130 9.75 10.07 -18.81
N SER A 131 10.49 10.03 -19.93
CA SER A 131 10.22 9.07 -21.01
C SER A 131 10.46 7.63 -20.56
N VAL A 132 9.91 6.66 -21.31
CA VAL A 132 10.08 5.21 -21.03
C VAL A 132 11.55 4.82 -20.83
N PRO A 133 12.53 5.26 -21.68
CA PRO A 133 13.95 4.98 -21.45
C PRO A 133 14.49 5.58 -20.15
N GLN A 134 14.03 6.77 -19.74
CA GLN A 134 14.45 7.40 -18.49
C GLN A 134 13.90 6.63 -17.27
N LEU A 135 12.64 6.23 -17.33
CA LEU A 135 12.03 5.39 -16.30
C LEU A 135 12.75 4.04 -16.18
N ARG A 136 13.11 3.43 -17.31
CA ARG A 136 13.88 2.18 -17.34
C ARG A 136 15.23 2.36 -16.66
N LYS A 137 15.98 3.40 -17.05
CA LYS A 137 17.29 3.72 -16.45
C LYS A 137 17.17 3.99 -14.95
N PHE A 138 16.09 4.65 -14.51
CA PHE A 138 15.84 4.90 -13.10
C PHE A 138 15.55 3.59 -12.35
N ALA A 139 14.69 2.74 -12.87
CA ALA A 139 14.36 1.43 -12.28
C ALA A 139 15.61 0.54 -12.14
N ASP A 140 16.44 0.47 -13.20
CA ASP A 140 17.66 -0.32 -13.22
C ASP A 140 18.69 0.18 -12.19
N ARG A 141 18.78 1.50 -11.95
CA ARG A 141 19.64 2.09 -10.90
C ARG A 141 19.34 1.57 -9.51
N TYR A 142 18.09 1.26 -9.22
CA TYR A 142 17.67 0.74 -7.93
C TYR A 142 17.48 -0.79 -7.92
N ASN A 143 17.90 -1.50 -8.98
CA ASN A 143 17.73 -2.94 -9.13
C ASN A 143 16.27 -3.38 -8.90
N ALA A 144 15.32 -2.61 -9.44
CA ALA A 144 13.90 -2.91 -9.33
C ALA A 144 13.58 -4.21 -10.09
N ASN A 145 12.81 -5.10 -9.47
CA ASN A 145 12.22 -6.22 -10.19
C ASN A 145 11.03 -5.70 -11.02
N HIS A 146 11.18 -5.71 -12.34
CA HIS A 146 10.22 -5.12 -13.27
C HIS A 146 8.88 -5.84 -13.32
N ASP A 147 8.79 -7.08 -12.87
CA ASP A 147 7.55 -7.84 -12.84
C ASP A 147 6.63 -7.37 -11.70
N THR A 148 7.22 -6.96 -10.59
CA THR A 148 6.50 -6.57 -9.37
C THR A 148 6.60 -5.09 -9.04
N TRP A 149 7.42 -4.31 -9.77
CA TRP A 149 7.55 -2.87 -9.58
C TRP A 149 7.53 -2.13 -10.91
N TRP A 150 6.45 -1.43 -11.15
CA TRP A 150 6.27 -0.62 -12.35
C TRP A 150 6.59 0.83 -12.09
N PHE A 151 7.40 1.41 -12.97
CA PHE A 151 7.63 2.85 -13.07
C PHE A 151 6.82 3.34 -14.26
N VAL A 152 5.83 4.18 -14.00
CA VAL A 152 4.83 4.50 -15.01
C VAL A 152 4.78 5.98 -15.33
N THR A 153 4.43 6.28 -16.58
CA THR A 153 4.16 7.60 -17.11
C THR A 153 2.88 7.59 -17.95
N GLY A 154 2.38 8.77 -18.32
CA GLY A 154 1.14 8.88 -19.08
C GLY A 154 0.80 10.32 -19.39
N ASP A 155 -0.47 10.60 -19.64
CA ASP A 155 -0.96 11.97 -19.80
C ASP A 155 -0.81 12.76 -18.48
N LYS A 156 -0.25 13.95 -18.56
CA LYS A 156 0.03 14.79 -17.39
C LYS A 156 -1.23 15.13 -16.61
N LYS A 157 -2.31 15.49 -17.30
CA LYS A 157 -3.56 15.86 -16.67
C LYS A 157 -4.20 14.67 -15.94
N GLU A 158 -4.19 13.49 -16.59
CA GLU A 158 -4.72 12.26 -15.98
C GLU A 158 -3.91 11.85 -14.75
N ILE A 159 -2.57 11.96 -14.81
CA ILE A 159 -1.69 11.66 -13.67
C ILE A 159 -1.97 12.61 -12.49
N TYR A 160 -2.12 13.91 -12.75
CA TYR A 160 -2.39 14.88 -11.69
C TYR A 160 -3.80 14.71 -11.11
N ASP A 161 -4.81 14.42 -11.94
CA ASP A 161 -6.16 14.10 -11.48
C ASP A 161 -6.15 12.83 -10.58
N PHE A 162 -5.45 11.80 -11.02
CA PHE A 162 -5.26 10.58 -10.25
C PHE A 162 -4.58 10.86 -8.91
N ALA A 163 -3.48 11.60 -8.90
CA ALA A 163 -2.75 11.89 -7.68
C ALA A 163 -3.55 12.72 -6.68
N LEU A 164 -4.20 13.80 -7.14
CA LEU A 164 -4.87 14.77 -6.29
C LEU A 164 -6.28 14.34 -5.90
N ASN A 165 -7.07 13.87 -6.87
CA ASN A 165 -8.49 13.61 -6.68
C ASN A 165 -8.78 12.16 -6.28
N GLU A 166 -8.07 11.19 -6.87
CA GLU A 166 -8.30 9.79 -6.57
C GLU A 166 -7.46 9.30 -5.38
N MET A 167 -6.14 9.62 -5.37
CA MET A 167 -5.24 9.17 -4.31
C MET A 167 -5.15 10.15 -3.13
N LYS A 168 -5.71 11.37 -3.26
CA LYS A 168 -5.64 12.43 -2.24
C LYS A 168 -4.21 12.72 -1.80
N ALA A 169 -3.25 12.52 -2.69
CA ALA A 169 -1.85 12.81 -2.41
C ALA A 169 -1.65 14.31 -2.32
N GLY A 170 -1.09 14.79 -1.20
CA GLY A 170 -0.70 16.19 -1.05
C GLY A 170 0.51 16.49 -1.92
N LEU A 171 0.33 16.68 -3.22
CA LEU A 171 1.38 17.22 -4.07
C LEU A 171 1.56 18.67 -3.69
N ALA A 172 2.78 19.07 -3.32
CA ALA A 172 3.10 20.48 -3.13
C ALA A 172 2.75 21.23 -4.42
N ASP A 173 1.97 22.31 -4.26
CA ASP A 173 1.45 23.09 -5.38
C ASP A 173 2.61 23.51 -6.30
N THR A 174 2.65 22.93 -7.51
CA THR A 174 3.73 23.13 -8.49
C THR A 174 3.58 24.47 -9.23
N LYS A 175 3.08 25.49 -8.55
CA LYS A 175 3.23 26.88 -9.03
C LYS A 175 4.66 27.40 -8.94
N VAL A 176 5.61 26.54 -8.60
CA VAL A 176 7.05 26.87 -8.48
C VAL A 176 7.88 25.98 -9.40
N LEU A 177 7.42 25.80 -10.62
CA LEU A 177 8.30 25.32 -11.71
C LEU A 177 7.98 26.06 -13.00
#